data_b171a86dbc15adac67c00fe7734323fe
#
_entry.id   b171a86dbc15adac67c00fe7734323fe
#
_cell.length_a   1.000
_cell.length_b   1.000
_cell.length_c   1.000
_cell.angle_alpha   90.00
_cell.angle_beta   90.00
_cell.angle_gamma   90.00
#
_symmetry.space_group_name_H-M   'P 1'
#
loop_
_entity.id
_entity.type
_entity.pdbx_description
1 polymer ?
#
loop_
_entity_poly.entity_id
_entity_poly.type
_entity_poly.pdbx_seq_one_letter_code
_entity_poly.pdbx_strand_id
1 'polypeptide(L)'
;MLRFALRLIFRSLSVGLMLATSTSSLVAQSSAETPAVLTAQQAIDRIVKATGATLPANTVDTIKAGDPDTVVTGIVTTFSPTMEVLRKAVAAGDNLIVSHEPTFYNHLDDRALFVDDPVYKEKLAYINEHHLVIWRFHDTWHLRRPDGIAEGFVTRAGWKQFENAGPDGEKGFFFTLPPTTVGALAKDLKRKFHARVIRIVGDSNLKVTKMAYAPGAAGEARQVKALERDDVEVLLVGEIPEWETILYVRDAAQQGRKKALILMGHVTSEEAGMENCATWLKTIFPGMRVDFIPAGEPYTEAGTRE
;
A
#
# COMPACT_ATOMS: atom_id res chain seq x y z
N MET A 1 -19.61 16.63 86.23
CA MET A 1 -21.02 16.47 86.53
C MET A 1 -21.62 15.46 85.60
N LEU A 2 -21.70 14.19 85.99
CA LEU A 2 -22.88 13.49 86.53
C LEU A 2 -24.05 13.59 85.54
N ARG A 3 -24.50 12.53 84.83
CA ARG A 3 -25.23 11.39 85.40
C ARG A 3 -25.39 10.26 84.37
N PHE A 4 -25.16 9.08 84.88
CA PHE A 4 -25.69 7.76 84.55
C PHE A 4 -27.13 7.71 84.07
N ALA A 5 -27.43 6.78 83.14
CA ALA A 5 -28.57 5.88 83.25
C ALA A 5 -28.42 4.65 82.34
N LEU A 6 -28.48 3.55 82.98
CA LEU A 6 -28.46 2.14 82.56
C LEU A 6 -29.89 1.67 82.29
N ARG A 7 -30.12 0.82 81.30
CA ARG A 7 -31.16 -0.26 81.24
C ARG A 7 -31.00 -1.08 79.95
N LEU A 8 -30.54 -2.27 80.12
CA LEU A 8 -31.20 -3.61 80.20
C LEU A 8 -31.94 -4.06 78.92
N ILE A 9 -31.31 -5.00 78.22
CA ILE A 9 -31.63 -6.37 77.80
C ILE A 9 -33.03 -6.62 77.22
N PHE A 10 -33.05 -7.06 75.95
CA PHE A 10 -33.87 -8.19 75.49
C PHE A 10 -33.15 -8.98 74.36
N ARG A 11 -32.96 -10.27 74.68
CA ARG A 11 -32.51 -11.28 73.69
C ARG A 11 -33.70 -11.71 72.83
N SER A 12 -33.59 -11.70 71.52
CA SER A 12 -34.43 -12.52 70.67
C SER A 12 -33.55 -13.22 69.63
N LEU A 13 -33.52 -14.52 69.72
CA LEU A 13 -32.90 -15.47 68.84
C LEU A 13 -33.75 -15.51 67.53
N SER A 14 -33.22 -15.09 66.42
CA SER A 14 -33.82 -15.31 65.09
C SER A 14 -32.88 -16.16 64.33
N VAL A 15 -33.26 -17.40 64.09
CA VAL A 15 -32.63 -18.35 63.15
C VAL A 15 -32.88 -17.85 61.74
N GLY A 16 -31.89 -17.26 61.10
CA GLY A 16 -31.94 -16.86 59.69
C GLY A 16 -31.39 -17.96 58.80
N LEU A 17 -32.28 -18.56 58.02
CA LEU A 17 -31.97 -19.51 56.98
C LEU A 17 -31.20 -18.82 55.85
N MET A 18 -29.88 -19.08 55.69
CA MET A 18 -29.10 -18.62 54.57
C MET A 18 -29.44 -19.46 53.33
N LEU A 19 -30.22 -18.91 52.42
CA LEU A 19 -30.27 -19.37 51.04
C LEU A 19 -28.99 -18.96 50.29
N ALA A 20 -28.09 -19.88 50.08
CA ALA A 20 -26.95 -19.69 49.14
C ALA A 20 -27.45 -19.70 47.71
N THR A 21 -27.60 -18.53 47.09
CA THR A 21 -27.81 -18.39 45.64
C THR A 21 -26.47 -18.54 44.95
N SER A 22 -26.19 -19.72 44.42
CA SER A 22 -25.05 -19.94 43.49
C SER A 22 -25.33 -19.22 42.20
N THR A 23 -24.75 -18.06 41.97
CA THR A 23 -24.67 -17.41 40.67
C THR A 23 -23.63 -18.14 39.83
N SER A 24 -24.09 -19.05 38.96
CA SER A 24 -23.26 -19.63 37.92
C SER A 24 -22.93 -18.53 36.92
N SER A 25 -21.71 -17.99 36.98
CA SER A 25 -21.17 -17.13 35.93
C SER A 25 -20.98 -17.99 34.68
N LEU A 26 -21.86 -17.85 33.68
CA LEU A 26 -21.60 -18.32 32.33
C LEU A 26 -20.42 -17.49 31.79
N VAL A 27 -19.23 -18.08 31.83
CA VAL A 27 -18.11 -17.61 31.06
C VAL A 27 -18.48 -17.92 29.59
N ALA A 28 -18.88 -16.91 28.86
CA ALA A 28 -19.03 -17.01 27.40
C ALA A 28 -17.63 -17.36 26.84
N GLN A 29 -17.40 -18.62 26.53
CA GLN A 29 -16.30 -19.04 25.68
C GLN A 29 -16.52 -18.39 24.33
N SER A 30 -15.75 -17.33 24.03
CA SER A 30 -15.57 -16.86 22.67
C SER A 30 -14.99 -18.04 21.89
N SER A 31 -15.84 -18.72 21.12
CA SER A 31 -15.40 -19.66 20.11
C SER A 31 -14.56 -18.86 19.11
N ALA A 32 -13.24 -18.98 19.19
CA ALA A 32 -12.37 -18.55 18.09
C ALA A 32 -12.87 -19.29 16.84
N GLU A 33 -13.57 -18.59 15.95
CA GLU A 33 -13.94 -19.14 14.65
C GLU A 33 -12.66 -19.62 13.97
N THR A 34 -12.62 -20.90 13.66
CA THR A 34 -11.55 -21.46 12.83
C THR A 34 -11.54 -20.66 11.54
N PRO A 35 -10.38 -20.10 11.10
CA PRO A 35 -10.32 -19.32 9.88
C PRO A 35 -10.97 -20.10 8.74
N ALA A 36 -11.93 -19.50 8.05
CA ALA A 36 -12.58 -20.14 6.92
C ALA A 36 -11.52 -20.51 5.88
N VAL A 37 -11.48 -21.79 5.49
CA VAL A 37 -10.63 -22.23 4.39
C VAL A 37 -11.12 -21.57 3.11
N LEU A 38 -10.33 -20.70 2.52
CA LEU A 38 -10.67 -19.95 1.30
C LEU A 38 -9.79 -20.41 0.15
N THR A 39 -10.39 -20.53 -1.05
CA THR A 39 -9.60 -20.62 -2.28
C THR A 39 -9.06 -19.25 -2.68
N ALA A 40 -8.08 -19.23 -3.56
CA ALA A 40 -7.52 -17.97 -4.08
C ALA A 40 -8.61 -17.10 -4.73
N GLN A 41 -9.51 -17.70 -5.54
CA GLN A 41 -10.62 -16.96 -6.14
C GLN A 41 -11.55 -16.37 -5.08
N GLN A 42 -11.92 -17.11 -4.06
CA GLN A 42 -12.79 -16.63 -2.98
C GLN A 42 -12.13 -15.48 -2.19
N ALA A 43 -10.82 -15.56 -1.97
CA ALA A 43 -10.06 -14.47 -1.33
C ALA A 43 -10.05 -13.23 -2.22
N ILE A 44 -9.78 -13.37 -3.52
CA ILE A 44 -9.79 -12.30 -4.51
C ILE A 44 -11.17 -11.62 -4.57
N ASP A 45 -12.24 -12.40 -4.68
CA ASP A 45 -13.61 -11.87 -4.73
C ASP A 45 -13.95 -11.05 -3.48
N ARG A 46 -13.50 -11.53 -2.31
CA ARG A 46 -13.66 -10.82 -1.03
C ARG A 46 -12.87 -9.51 -1.01
N ILE A 47 -11.64 -9.49 -1.54
CA ILE A 47 -10.81 -8.28 -1.65
C ILE A 47 -11.50 -7.27 -2.58
N VAL A 48 -11.86 -7.68 -3.79
CA VAL A 48 -12.53 -6.81 -4.78
C VAL A 48 -13.81 -6.21 -4.19
N LYS A 49 -14.65 -7.03 -3.59
CA LYS A 49 -15.88 -6.55 -2.93
C LYS A 49 -15.59 -5.52 -1.84
N ALA A 50 -14.53 -5.71 -1.06
CA ALA A 50 -14.18 -4.81 0.03
C ALA A 50 -13.65 -3.45 -0.43
N THR A 51 -13.15 -3.33 -1.67
CA THR A 51 -12.73 -2.03 -2.23
C THR A 51 -13.91 -1.09 -2.49
N GLY A 52 -15.11 -1.63 -2.71
CA GLY A 52 -16.28 -0.87 -3.16
C GLY A 52 -16.17 -0.32 -4.58
N ALA A 53 -15.09 -0.64 -5.30
CA ALA A 53 -14.90 -0.21 -6.69
C ALA A 53 -15.55 -1.17 -7.67
N THR A 54 -15.91 -0.65 -8.83
CA THR A 54 -16.40 -1.47 -9.96
C THR A 54 -15.22 -1.80 -10.86
N LEU A 55 -14.99 -3.08 -11.12
CA LEU A 55 -13.95 -3.55 -12.04
C LEU A 55 -14.21 -3.03 -13.45
N PRO A 56 -13.24 -2.37 -14.11
CA PRO A 56 -13.34 -2.02 -15.52
C PRO A 56 -13.42 -3.27 -16.40
N ALA A 57 -14.12 -3.19 -17.53
CA ALA A 57 -14.25 -4.32 -18.46
C ALA A 57 -12.90 -4.85 -18.99
N ASN A 58 -11.92 -3.95 -19.13
CA ASN A 58 -10.57 -4.27 -19.62
C ASN A 58 -9.52 -4.22 -18.49
N THR A 59 -9.91 -4.64 -17.28
CA THR A 59 -9.00 -4.59 -16.13
C THR A 59 -7.82 -5.54 -16.29
N VAL A 60 -6.68 -5.11 -15.75
CA VAL A 60 -5.51 -5.99 -15.57
C VAL A 60 -5.57 -6.81 -14.29
N ASP A 61 -6.58 -6.58 -13.44
CA ASP A 61 -6.76 -7.26 -12.14
C ASP A 61 -7.28 -8.69 -12.32
N THR A 62 -6.41 -9.55 -12.84
CA THR A 62 -6.70 -10.97 -13.10
C THR A 62 -5.61 -11.87 -12.52
N ILE A 63 -5.92 -13.15 -12.33
CA ILE A 63 -4.91 -14.15 -11.99
C ILE A 63 -3.94 -14.28 -13.18
N LYS A 64 -2.65 -14.05 -12.91
CA LYS A 64 -1.59 -14.10 -13.90
C LYS A 64 -0.93 -15.48 -13.98
N ALA A 65 -0.90 -16.21 -12.88
CA ALA A 65 -0.41 -17.59 -12.81
C ALA A 65 -0.99 -18.29 -11.59
N GLY A 66 -0.99 -19.62 -11.60
CA GLY A 66 -1.53 -20.47 -10.53
C GLY A 66 -2.98 -20.86 -10.74
N ASP A 67 -3.47 -21.75 -9.88
CA ASP A 67 -4.82 -22.30 -9.93
C ASP A 67 -5.75 -21.50 -8.99
N PRO A 68 -6.87 -20.94 -9.47
CA PRO A 68 -7.83 -20.19 -8.66
C PRO A 68 -8.44 -21.00 -7.49
N ASP A 69 -8.46 -22.33 -7.60
CA ASP A 69 -9.00 -23.21 -6.58
C ASP A 69 -7.97 -23.59 -5.50
N THR A 70 -6.74 -23.11 -5.61
CA THR A 70 -5.70 -23.31 -4.58
C THR A 70 -6.15 -22.75 -3.24
N VAL A 71 -6.09 -23.57 -2.18
CA VAL A 71 -6.37 -23.13 -0.81
C VAL A 71 -5.31 -22.13 -0.34
N VAL A 72 -5.75 -20.98 0.13
CA VAL A 72 -4.86 -19.92 0.61
C VAL A 72 -4.28 -20.27 1.97
N THR A 73 -2.96 -20.31 2.08
CA THR A 73 -2.20 -20.54 3.32
C THR A 73 -1.71 -19.25 3.95
N GLY A 74 -1.56 -18.19 3.17
CA GLY A 74 -1.19 -16.84 3.56
C GLY A 74 -1.15 -15.93 2.34
N ILE A 75 -1.18 -14.63 2.57
CA ILE A 75 -1.24 -13.58 1.54
C ILE A 75 0.00 -12.73 1.62
N VAL A 76 0.65 -12.51 0.49
CA VAL A 76 1.72 -11.51 0.33
C VAL A 76 1.22 -10.37 -0.53
N THR A 77 1.43 -9.13 -0.09
CA THR A 77 1.32 -7.96 -0.96
C THR A 77 2.72 -7.51 -1.39
N THR A 78 2.86 -7.08 -2.64
CA THR A 78 4.13 -6.62 -3.20
C THR A 78 3.90 -5.65 -4.35
N PHE A 79 4.90 -4.82 -4.64
CA PHE A 79 4.88 -4.02 -5.86
C PHE A 79 4.95 -4.92 -7.11
N SER A 80 5.93 -5.80 -7.19
CA SER A 80 6.10 -6.76 -8.30
C SER A 80 6.53 -8.12 -7.77
N PRO A 81 6.06 -9.24 -8.35
CA PRO A 81 6.41 -10.59 -7.92
C PRO A 81 7.75 -11.01 -8.53
N THR A 82 8.85 -10.37 -8.08
CA THR A 82 10.21 -10.76 -8.49
C THR A 82 10.55 -12.16 -7.97
N MET A 83 11.55 -12.82 -8.54
CA MET A 83 12.00 -14.13 -8.03
C MET A 83 12.40 -14.09 -6.55
N GLU A 84 12.95 -12.97 -6.08
CA GLU A 84 13.28 -12.77 -4.68
C GLU A 84 12.02 -12.74 -3.80
N VAL A 85 10.99 -11.98 -4.23
CA VAL A 85 9.68 -11.92 -3.55
C VAL A 85 9.04 -13.30 -3.49
N LEU A 86 9.02 -14.04 -4.61
CA LEU A 86 8.44 -15.38 -4.66
C LEU A 86 9.15 -16.36 -3.72
N ARG A 87 10.48 -16.33 -3.67
CA ARG A 87 11.26 -17.17 -2.73
C ARG A 87 10.96 -16.82 -1.27
N LYS A 88 10.84 -15.54 -0.94
CA LYS A 88 10.48 -15.09 0.42
C LYS A 88 9.07 -15.52 0.79
N ALA A 89 8.11 -15.42 -0.13
CA ALA A 89 6.72 -15.87 0.08
C ALA A 89 6.67 -17.38 0.38
N VAL A 90 7.36 -18.19 -0.43
CA VAL A 90 7.47 -19.64 -0.21
C VAL A 90 8.10 -19.95 1.14
N ALA A 91 9.20 -19.28 1.49
CA ALA A 91 9.88 -19.46 2.78
C ALA A 91 8.97 -19.09 3.98
N ALA A 92 8.06 -18.13 3.81
CA ALA A 92 7.06 -17.77 4.80
C ALA A 92 5.87 -18.75 4.83
N GLY A 93 5.70 -19.59 3.80
CA GLY A 93 4.55 -20.49 3.62
C GLY A 93 3.30 -19.77 3.10
N ASP A 94 3.46 -18.63 2.41
CA ASP A 94 2.39 -17.87 1.78
C ASP A 94 2.28 -18.26 0.30
N ASN A 95 1.05 -18.38 -0.20
CA ASN A 95 0.83 -18.84 -1.56
C ASN A 95 -0.07 -17.93 -2.43
N LEU A 96 -0.78 -16.96 -1.86
CA LEU A 96 -1.49 -15.94 -2.64
C LEU A 96 -0.67 -14.65 -2.70
N ILE A 97 -0.17 -14.32 -3.88
CA ILE A 97 0.64 -13.13 -4.13
C ILE A 97 -0.24 -12.05 -4.77
N VAL A 98 -0.52 -11.00 -4.03
CA VAL A 98 -1.26 -9.80 -4.48
C VAL A 98 -0.23 -8.80 -4.98
N SER A 99 -0.08 -8.73 -6.29
CA SER A 99 0.93 -7.89 -6.96
C SER A 99 0.29 -6.65 -7.58
N HIS A 100 0.93 -5.50 -7.43
CA HIS A 100 0.47 -4.27 -8.08
C HIS A 100 0.86 -4.26 -9.57
N GLU A 101 2.11 -4.55 -9.86
CA GLU A 101 2.70 -4.52 -11.18
C GLU A 101 2.83 -5.90 -11.85
N PRO A 102 3.10 -5.95 -13.18
CA PRO A 102 3.12 -7.18 -13.95
C PRO A 102 4.00 -8.28 -13.40
N THR A 103 3.57 -9.51 -13.65
CA THR A 103 4.35 -10.73 -13.38
C THR A 103 5.35 -11.01 -14.47
N PHE A 104 4.98 -10.78 -15.74
CA PHE A 104 5.73 -11.21 -16.93
C PHE A 104 6.11 -10.06 -17.87
N TYR A 105 6.77 -9.04 -17.35
CA TYR A 105 7.62 -8.06 -18.04
C TYR A 105 6.92 -7.12 -19.05
N ASN A 106 5.61 -7.09 -19.15
CA ASN A 106 4.83 -6.10 -19.90
C ASN A 106 3.50 -5.81 -19.24
N HIS A 107 2.91 -4.65 -19.56
CA HIS A 107 1.70 -4.14 -18.88
C HIS A 107 0.52 -5.13 -18.88
N LEU A 108 0.31 -5.87 -19.94
CA LEU A 108 -0.83 -6.81 -20.06
C LEU A 108 -0.51 -8.21 -19.55
N ASP A 109 0.74 -8.47 -19.14
CA ASP A 109 1.24 -9.83 -18.85
C ASP A 109 1.09 -10.76 -20.06
N ASP A 110 1.19 -10.21 -21.28
CA ASP A 110 1.21 -11.00 -22.51
C ASP A 110 2.48 -11.85 -22.57
N ARG A 111 2.28 -13.15 -22.67
CA ARG A 111 3.37 -14.14 -22.64
C ARG A 111 3.92 -14.48 -24.01
N ALA A 112 3.26 -14.02 -25.10
CA ALA A 112 3.62 -14.40 -26.46
C ALA A 112 5.06 -14.08 -26.82
N LEU A 113 5.59 -12.96 -26.33
CA LEU A 113 7.00 -12.56 -26.53
C LEU A 113 8.02 -13.40 -25.76
N PHE A 114 7.60 -14.15 -24.74
CA PHE A 114 8.48 -14.80 -23.77
C PHE A 114 8.35 -16.33 -23.77
N VAL A 115 7.50 -16.90 -24.63
CA VAL A 115 7.15 -18.34 -24.60
C VAL A 115 8.38 -19.26 -24.67
N ASP A 116 9.44 -18.83 -25.35
CA ASP A 116 10.70 -19.57 -25.45
C ASP A 116 11.83 -19.03 -24.57
N ASP A 117 11.59 -17.91 -23.87
CA ASP A 117 12.59 -17.27 -23.03
C ASP A 117 12.87 -18.09 -21.75
N PRO A 118 14.14 -18.33 -21.39
CA PRO A 118 14.49 -19.14 -20.23
C PRO A 118 14.13 -18.48 -18.90
N VAL A 119 14.20 -17.13 -18.79
CA VAL A 119 13.86 -16.41 -17.56
C VAL A 119 12.37 -16.54 -17.26
N TYR A 120 11.54 -16.39 -18.28
CA TYR A 120 10.09 -16.60 -18.18
C TYR A 120 9.77 -18.05 -17.77
N LYS A 121 10.36 -19.03 -18.47
CA LYS A 121 10.13 -20.46 -18.23
C LYS A 121 10.50 -20.86 -16.79
N GLU A 122 11.66 -20.42 -16.32
CA GLU A 122 12.13 -20.71 -14.95
C GLU A 122 11.19 -20.08 -13.90
N LYS A 123 10.79 -18.83 -14.09
CA LYS A 123 9.85 -18.15 -13.19
C LYS A 123 8.50 -18.85 -13.14
N LEU A 124 7.94 -19.22 -14.29
CA LEU A 124 6.67 -19.94 -14.37
C LEU A 124 6.77 -21.33 -13.74
N ALA A 125 7.87 -22.06 -13.98
CA ALA A 125 8.11 -23.37 -13.37
C ALA A 125 8.15 -23.25 -11.84
N TYR A 126 8.85 -22.24 -11.29
CA TYR A 126 8.92 -22.00 -9.86
C TYR A 126 7.53 -21.71 -9.25
N ILE A 127 6.72 -20.88 -9.92
CA ILE A 127 5.34 -20.56 -9.49
C ILE A 127 4.50 -21.84 -9.41
N ASN A 128 4.59 -22.70 -10.44
CA ASN A 128 3.82 -23.94 -10.52
C ASN A 128 4.30 -24.98 -9.48
N GLU A 129 5.60 -25.16 -9.33
CA GLU A 129 6.21 -26.10 -8.37
C GLU A 129 5.80 -25.80 -6.93
N HIS A 130 5.69 -24.51 -6.59
CA HIS A 130 5.33 -24.09 -5.24
C HIS A 130 3.84 -23.75 -5.08
N HIS A 131 2.99 -24.09 -6.06
CA HIS A 131 1.54 -23.85 -6.03
C HIS A 131 1.19 -22.40 -5.69
N LEU A 132 1.96 -21.43 -6.18
CA LEU A 132 1.68 -20.01 -5.96
C LEU A 132 0.56 -19.55 -6.88
N VAL A 133 -0.30 -18.67 -6.36
CA VAL A 133 -1.29 -17.95 -7.16
C VAL A 133 -0.88 -16.48 -7.20
N ILE A 134 -0.65 -15.96 -8.39
CA ILE A 134 -0.27 -14.57 -8.60
C ILE A 134 -1.50 -13.82 -9.15
N TRP A 135 -2.02 -12.90 -8.37
CA TRP A 135 -3.12 -12.04 -8.77
C TRP A 135 -2.66 -10.60 -8.85
N ARG A 136 -2.90 -9.94 -10.00
CA ARG A 136 -2.63 -8.52 -10.16
C ARG A 136 -3.77 -7.70 -9.56
N PHE A 137 -3.43 -6.73 -8.73
CA PHE A 137 -4.34 -5.84 -8.01
C PHE A 137 -3.90 -4.40 -8.20
N HIS A 138 -4.19 -3.85 -9.38
CA HIS A 138 -3.75 -2.54 -9.83
C HIS A 138 -4.93 -1.57 -9.96
N ASP A 139 -5.83 -1.84 -10.93
CA ASP A 139 -6.91 -0.91 -11.28
C ASP A 139 -7.86 -0.69 -10.11
N THR A 140 -8.31 -1.76 -9.47
CA THR A 140 -9.25 -1.68 -8.35
C THR A 140 -8.62 -1.03 -7.11
N TRP A 141 -7.31 -1.18 -6.92
CA TRP A 141 -6.60 -0.54 -5.82
C TRP A 141 -6.48 0.97 -6.02
N HIS A 142 -6.30 1.42 -7.27
CA HIS A 142 -6.38 2.82 -7.66
C HIS A 142 -7.82 3.38 -7.66
N LEU A 143 -8.82 2.56 -7.99
CA LEU A 143 -10.23 2.97 -8.00
C LEU A 143 -10.86 3.02 -6.61
N ARG A 144 -10.27 2.34 -5.63
CA ARG A 144 -10.67 2.45 -4.22
C ARG A 144 -10.63 3.93 -3.78
N ARG A 145 -11.49 4.32 -2.85
CA ARG A 145 -11.49 5.69 -2.29
C ARG A 145 -11.25 5.66 -0.78
N PRO A 146 -10.21 6.33 -0.28
CA PRO A 146 -9.12 6.98 -1.05
C PRO A 146 -8.30 5.96 -1.87
N ASP A 147 -7.65 6.42 -2.96
CA ASP A 147 -6.72 5.61 -3.77
C ASP A 147 -5.68 4.93 -2.86
N GLY A 148 -5.54 3.60 -3.00
CA GLY A 148 -4.73 2.82 -2.07
C GLY A 148 -3.22 3.09 -2.18
N ILE A 149 -2.73 3.42 -3.37
CA ILE A 149 -1.34 3.81 -3.62
C ILE A 149 -1.07 5.19 -3.02
N ALA A 150 -1.92 6.16 -3.32
CA ALA A 150 -1.79 7.51 -2.79
C ALA A 150 -1.90 7.55 -1.27
N GLU A 151 -2.82 6.78 -0.67
CA GLU A 151 -2.97 6.70 0.79
C GLU A 151 -1.70 6.16 1.47
N GLY A 152 -1.07 5.13 0.91
CA GLY A 152 0.20 4.60 1.41
C GLY A 152 1.34 5.61 1.28
N PHE A 153 1.44 6.30 0.14
CA PHE A 153 2.41 7.38 -0.07
C PHE A 153 2.23 8.50 0.97
N VAL A 154 1.01 9.01 1.12
CA VAL A 154 0.68 10.10 2.06
C VAL A 154 1.01 9.71 3.50
N THR A 155 0.73 8.46 3.88
CA THR A 155 1.03 7.93 5.22
C THR A 155 2.54 7.91 5.46
N ARG A 156 3.33 7.33 4.54
CA ARG A 156 4.79 7.24 4.67
C ARG A 156 5.47 8.61 4.61
N ALA A 157 4.98 9.51 3.75
CA ALA A 157 5.46 10.88 3.66
C ALA A 157 5.13 11.72 4.92
N GLY A 158 4.10 11.33 5.67
CA GLY A 158 3.57 12.12 6.80
C GLY A 158 2.85 13.39 6.34
N TRP A 159 2.13 13.32 5.19
CA TRP A 159 1.57 14.50 4.53
C TRP A 159 0.04 14.62 4.64
N LYS A 160 -0.61 13.82 5.46
CA LYS A 160 -2.08 13.81 5.60
C LYS A 160 -2.69 15.19 5.85
N GLN A 161 -2.06 15.99 6.70
CA GLN A 161 -2.51 17.36 7.03
C GLN A 161 -2.24 18.40 5.92
N PHE A 162 -1.48 18.05 4.88
CA PHE A 162 -1.10 18.93 3.78
C PHE A 162 -1.84 18.64 2.48
N GLU A 163 -2.76 17.68 2.49
CA GLU A 163 -3.53 17.29 1.31
C GLU A 163 -4.51 18.39 0.88
N ASN A 164 -4.51 18.69 -0.41
CA ASN A 164 -5.53 19.47 -1.08
C ASN A 164 -6.42 18.55 -1.94
N ALA A 165 -7.66 18.96 -2.16
CA ALA A 165 -8.50 18.29 -3.14
C ALA A 165 -7.99 18.60 -4.57
N GLY A 166 -7.94 17.57 -5.41
CA GLY A 166 -7.70 17.72 -6.84
C GLY A 166 -8.89 18.32 -7.59
N PRO A 167 -8.78 18.48 -8.92
CA PRO A 167 -9.86 19.04 -9.75
C PRO A 167 -11.17 18.25 -9.68
N ASP A 168 -11.08 16.96 -9.45
CA ASP A 168 -12.19 16.01 -9.30
C ASP A 168 -12.63 15.79 -7.83
N GLY A 169 -12.03 16.54 -6.90
CA GLY A 169 -12.27 16.42 -5.46
C GLY A 169 -11.46 15.32 -4.76
N GLU A 170 -10.70 14.53 -5.50
CA GLU A 170 -9.87 13.46 -4.94
C GLU A 170 -8.68 14.04 -4.15
N LYS A 171 -8.31 13.36 -3.05
CA LYS A 171 -7.15 13.69 -2.22
C LYS A 171 -6.03 12.68 -2.43
N GLY A 172 -4.83 13.03 -1.96
CA GLY A 172 -3.63 12.17 -2.07
C GLY A 172 -2.70 12.54 -3.23
N PHE A 173 -3.11 13.48 -4.09
CA PHE A 173 -2.34 13.83 -5.29
C PHE A 173 -1.87 15.29 -5.33
N PHE A 174 -2.43 16.19 -4.53
CA PHE A 174 -2.06 17.61 -4.47
C PHE A 174 -1.80 18.03 -3.03
N PHE A 175 -0.74 18.82 -2.81
CA PHE A 175 -0.28 19.17 -1.47
C PHE A 175 0.18 20.62 -1.38
N THR A 176 -0.06 21.23 -0.22
CA THR A 176 0.58 22.50 0.16
C THR A 176 1.45 22.24 1.40
N LEU A 177 2.75 22.11 1.18
CA LEU A 177 3.72 21.86 2.26
C LEU A 177 4.23 23.17 2.88
N PRO A 178 4.82 23.12 4.08
CA PRO A 178 5.63 24.22 4.60
C PRO A 178 6.72 24.60 3.59
N PRO A 179 7.13 25.89 3.53
CA PRO A 179 8.16 26.34 2.61
C PRO A 179 9.44 25.50 2.69
N THR A 180 9.88 25.01 1.54
CA THR A 180 11.08 24.17 1.41
C THR A 180 11.79 24.47 0.09
N THR A 181 12.88 23.78 -0.22
CA THR A 181 13.48 23.76 -1.55
C THR A 181 13.29 22.38 -2.21
N VAL A 182 13.34 22.35 -3.54
CA VAL A 182 13.25 21.09 -4.31
C VAL A 182 14.30 20.08 -3.83
N GLY A 183 15.53 20.53 -3.61
CA GLY A 183 16.62 19.66 -3.14
C GLY A 183 16.41 19.15 -1.71
N ALA A 184 15.90 20.00 -0.80
CA ALA A 184 15.58 19.58 0.57
C ALA A 184 14.42 18.57 0.59
N LEU A 185 13.39 18.81 -0.23
CA LEU A 185 12.26 17.91 -0.41
C LEU A 185 12.72 16.56 -0.95
N ALA A 186 13.54 16.54 -2.00
CA ALA A 186 14.07 15.30 -2.58
C ALA A 186 14.89 14.49 -1.55
N LYS A 187 15.71 15.16 -0.72
CA LYS A 187 16.45 14.51 0.37
C LYS A 187 15.52 13.92 1.44
N ASP A 188 14.45 14.62 1.80
CA ASP A 188 13.48 14.13 2.78
C ASP A 188 12.73 12.90 2.26
N LEU A 189 12.30 12.95 0.99
CA LEU A 189 11.68 11.81 0.32
C LEU A 189 12.64 10.62 0.21
N LYS A 190 13.91 10.85 -0.21
CA LYS A 190 14.93 9.79 -0.26
C LYS A 190 15.06 9.07 1.08
N ARG A 191 15.07 9.80 2.17
CA ARG A 191 15.17 9.24 3.52
C ARG A 191 13.90 8.48 3.94
N LYS A 192 12.72 9.06 3.73
CA LYS A 192 11.43 8.49 4.16
C LYS A 192 11.05 7.22 3.40
N PHE A 193 11.40 7.19 2.11
CA PHE A 193 11.09 6.07 1.23
C PHE A 193 12.25 5.09 1.08
N HIS A 194 13.36 5.29 1.81
CA HIS A 194 14.58 4.48 1.75
C HIS A 194 15.12 4.32 0.32
N ALA A 195 14.89 5.35 -0.53
CA ALA A 195 15.31 5.32 -1.93
C ALA A 195 16.83 5.37 -2.06
N ARG A 196 17.38 4.55 -2.95
CA ARG A 196 18.81 4.61 -3.31
C ARG A 196 19.08 5.81 -4.21
N VAL A 197 18.19 6.03 -5.19
CA VAL A 197 18.36 7.09 -6.19
C VAL A 197 17.08 7.94 -6.26
N ILE A 198 17.24 9.27 -6.12
CA ILE A 198 16.22 10.26 -6.51
C ILE A 198 16.89 11.26 -7.43
N ARG A 199 16.24 11.57 -8.56
CA ARG A 199 16.72 12.54 -9.55
C ARG A 199 15.87 13.79 -9.53
N ILE A 200 16.48 14.94 -9.86
CA ILE A 200 15.80 16.25 -9.93
C ILE A 200 15.96 16.81 -11.35
N VAL A 201 14.89 17.39 -11.88
CA VAL A 201 14.93 18.25 -13.07
C VAL A 201 14.48 19.65 -12.68
N GLY A 202 15.25 20.66 -13.03
CA GLY A 202 15.07 22.06 -12.62
C GLY A 202 16.05 22.48 -11.52
N ASP A 203 15.81 23.66 -10.93
CA ASP A 203 16.70 24.22 -9.89
C ASP A 203 16.42 23.57 -8.52
N SER A 204 17.43 22.90 -7.97
CA SER A 204 17.36 22.30 -6.63
C SER A 204 17.17 23.31 -5.49
N ASN A 205 17.53 24.60 -5.72
CA ASN A 205 17.34 25.67 -4.75
C ASN A 205 16.00 26.39 -4.90
N LEU A 206 15.19 26.02 -5.90
CA LEU A 206 13.85 26.59 -6.10
C LEU A 206 13.03 26.44 -4.82
N LYS A 207 12.54 27.56 -4.28
CA LYS A 207 11.66 27.57 -3.10
C LYS A 207 10.24 27.21 -3.54
N VAL A 208 9.66 26.23 -2.88
CA VAL A 208 8.38 25.62 -3.24
C VAL A 208 7.53 25.35 -2.02
N THR A 209 6.21 25.35 -2.25
CA THR A 209 5.20 24.97 -1.26
C THR A 209 4.12 24.06 -1.87
N LYS A 210 3.93 24.13 -3.19
CA LYS A 210 2.83 23.51 -3.91
C LYS A 210 3.34 22.38 -4.78
N MET A 211 2.83 21.19 -4.58
CA MET A 211 3.26 20.02 -5.32
C MET A 211 2.15 19.08 -5.68
N ALA A 212 2.37 18.34 -6.75
CA ALA A 212 1.51 17.24 -7.17
C ALA A 212 2.30 15.93 -7.19
N TYR A 213 1.57 14.83 -7.14
CA TYR A 213 2.07 13.46 -7.15
C TYR A 213 1.43 12.68 -8.30
N ALA A 214 2.26 12.16 -9.18
CA ALA A 214 1.89 11.32 -10.32
C ALA A 214 2.72 10.03 -10.27
N PRO A 215 2.29 9.05 -9.46
CA PRO A 215 3.05 7.81 -9.23
C PRO A 215 3.18 6.95 -10.48
N GLY A 216 4.07 5.98 -10.40
CA GLY A 216 4.22 4.95 -11.41
C GLY A 216 4.57 5.49 -12.79
N ALA A 217 3.96 4.92 -13.81
CA ALA A 217 4.07 5.32 -15.21
C ALA A 217 2.83 6.14 -15.65
N ALA A 218 2.53 7.24 -14.96
CA ALA A 218 1.31 8.02 -15.17
C ALA A 218 1.12 8.61 -16.58
N GLY A 219 2.19 8.67 -17.38
CA GLY A 219 2.21 9.18 -18.75
C GLY A 219 2.30 10.72 -18.84
N GLU A 220 2.84 11.20 -19.98
CA GLU A 220 3.16 12.62 -20.19
C GLU A 220 1.91 13.52 -20.13
N ALA A 221 0.81 13.08 -20.69
CA ALA A 221 -0.42 13.87 -20.77
C ALA A 221 -0.93 14.23 -19.35
N ARG A 222 -0.96 13.27 -18.43
CA ARG A 222 -1.37 13.49 -17.02
C ARG A 222 -0.34 14.36 -16.29
N GLN A 223 0.94 14.12 -16.53
CA GLN A 223 2.04 14.84 -15.89
C GLN A 223 2.09 16.30 -16.33
N VAL A 224 2.02 16.57 -17.64
CA VAL A 224 2.00 17.93 -18.21
C VAL A 224 0.75 18.67 -17.74
N LYS A 225 -0.42 18.00 -17.75
CA LYS A 225 -1.67 18.60 -17.26
C LYS A 225 -1.60 19.06 -15.81
N ALA A 226 -0.90 18.30 -14.96
CA ALA A 226 -0.64 18.72 -13.58
C ALA A 226 0.31 19.93 -13.53
N LEU A 227 1.37 19.94 -14.36
CA LEU A 227 2.37 21.01 -14.40
C LEU A 227 1.87 22.33 -15.03
N GLU A 228 0.86 22.29 -15.91
CA GLU A 228 0.22 23.49 -16.46
C GLU A 228 -0.43 24.35 -15.37
N ARG A 229 -0.82 23.75 -14.26
CA ARG A 229 -1.52 24.45 -13.16
C ARG A 229 -0.58 25.42 -12.43
N ASP A 230 -1.08 26.60 -12.10
CA ASP A 230 -0.36 27.61 -11.32
C ASP A 230 -0.15 27.19 -9.85
N ASP A 231 -0.97 26.25 -9.35
CA ASP A 231 -0.88 25.69 -8.02
C ASP A 231 -0.05 24.40 -7.94
N VAL A 232 0.81 24.15 -8.93
CA VAL A 232 1.80 23.06 -8.92
C VAL A 232 3.16 23.63 -9.30
N GLU A 233 4.10 23.63 -8.36
CA GLU A 233 5.48 24.07 -8.53
C GLU A 233 6.43 22.88 -8.74
N VAL A 234 6.13 21.75 -8.08
CA VAL A 234 6.90 20.49 -8.19
C VAL A 234 5.95 19.33 -8.49
N LEU A 235 6.32 18.51 -9.45
CA LEU A 235 5.68 17.24 -9.70
C LEU A 235 6.58 16.10 -9.21
N LEU A 236 6.05 15.28 -8.31
CA LEU A 236 6.65 14.01 -7.90
C LEU A 236 6.19 12.94 -8.87
N VAL A 237 7.11 12.19 -9.45
CA VAL A 237 6.81 11.18 -10.48
C VAL A 237 7.52 9.86 -10.19
N GLY A 238 6.94 8.77 -10.69
CA GLY A 238 7.60 7.47 -10.69
C GLY A 238 8.64 7.39 -11.80
N GLU A 239 8.23 7.07 -13.01
CA GLU A 239 9.10 6.99 -14.18
C GLU A 239 8.60 7.87 -15.34
N ILE A 240 9.52 8.33 -16.15
CA ILE A 240 9.25 9.20 -17.30
C ILE A 240 10.28 8.92 -18.38
N PRO A 241 9.88 8.80 -19.66
CA PRO A 241 10.81 8.91 -20.80
C PRO A 241 11.49 10.29 -20.81
N GLU A 242 12.81 10.32 -21.06
CA GLU A 242 13.59 11.55 -20.95
C GLU A 242 13.21 12.63 -21.96
N TRP A 243 12.61 12.24 -23.09
CA TRP A 243 12.17 13.16 -24.17
C TRP A 243 10.77 13.76 -23.98
N GLU A 244 10.05 13.42 -22.91
CA GLU A 244 8.69 13.88 -22.62
C GLU A 244 8.69 14.98 -21.54
N THR A 245 8.02 14.74 -20.42
CA THR A 245 7.83 15.72 -19.31
C THR A 245 9.15 16.31 -18.80
N ILE A 246 10.27 15.59 -18.90
CA ILE A 246 11.58 16.10 -18.53
C ILE A 246 11.96 17.32 -19.38
N LEU A 247 11.81 17.25 -20.70
CA LEU A 247 12.10 18.36 -21.60
C LEU A 247 11.14 19.53 -21.37
N TYR A 248 9.84 19.22 -21.17
CA TYR A 248 8.83 20.23 -20.82
C TYR A 248 9.25 21.05 -19.60
N VAL A 249 9.70 20.42 -18.53
CA VAL A 249 10.12 21.12 -17.31
C VAL A 249 11.43 21.88 -17.49
N ARG A 250 12.37 21.35 -18.28
CA ARG A 250 13.61 22.09 -18.63
C ARG A 250 13.29 23.37 -19.38
N ASP A 251 12.40 23.32 -20.35
CA ASP A 251 11.99 24.50 -21.12
C ASP A 251 11.22 25.49 -20.23
N ALA A 252 10.30 25.00 -19.40
CA ALA A 252 9.59 25.84 -18.44
C ALA A 252 10.54 26.59 -17.50
N ALA A 253 11.56 25.92 -16.98
CA ALA A 253 12.59 26.55 -16.13
C ALA A 253 13.40 27.61 -16.90
N GLN A 254 13.78 27.35 -18.13
CA GLN A 254 14.48 28.33 -19.00
C GLN A 254 13.61 29.54 -19.35
N GLN A 255 12.29 29.36 -19.38
CA GLN A 255 11.31 30.45 -19.54
C GLN A 255 11.03 31.22 -18.24
N GLY A 256 11.76 30.92 -17.16
CA GLY A 256 11.56 31.57 -15.85
C GLY A 256 10.35 31.10 -15.06
N ARG A 257 9.71 29.98 -15.45
CA ARG A 257 8.58 29.40 -14.72
C ARG A 257 9.09 28.59 -13.52
N LYS A 258 8.37 28.67 -12.41
CA LYS A 258 8.67 27.91 -11.20
C LYS A 258 8.18 26.46 -11.35
N LYS A 259 8.89 25.64 -12.11
CA LYS A 259 8.56 24.23 -12.33
C LYS A 259 9.78 23.36 -12.10
N ALA A 260 9.59 22.23 -11.41
CA ALA A 260 10.61 21.20 -11.19
C ALA A 260 9.97 19.80 -11.15
N LEU A 261 10.79 18.77 -11.38
CA LEU A 261 10.44 17.38 -11.18
C LEU A 261 11.32 16.75 -10.08
N ILE A 262 10.73 15.84 -9.32
CA ILE A 262 11.44 14.87 -8.49
C ILE A 262 11.07 13.50 -8.99
N LEU A 263 12.02 12.78 -9.58
CA LEU A 263 11.86 11.42 -10.07
C LEU A 263 12.22 10.44 -8.94
N MET A 264 11.20 9.76 -8.44
CA MET A 264 11.34 8.81 -7.34
C MET A 264 11.71 7.40 -7.79
N GLY A 265 11.39 7.06 -9.05
CA GLY A 265 11.35 5.69 -9.55
C GLY A 265 9.99 5.04 -9.33
N HIS A 266 9.60 4.13 -10.22
CA HIS A 266 8.27 3.51 -10.21
C HIS A 266 8.03 2.80 -8.87
N VAL A 267 8.89 1.84 -8.50
CA VAL A 267 8.81 1.09 -7.23
C VAL A 267 8.71 2.04 -6.05
N THR A 268 9.65 2.98 -5.93
CA THR A 268 9.73 3.89 -4.77
C THR A 268 8.48 4.75 -4.64
N SER A 269 7.86 5.12 -5.78
CA SER A 269 6.63 5.92 -5.74
C SER A 269 5.42 5.14 -5.27
N GLU A 270 5.33 3.82 -5.47
CA GLU A 270 4.11 3.05 -5.25
C GLU A 270 4.20 1.97 -4.15
N GLU A 271 5.41 1.50 -3.84
CA GLU A 271 5.61 0.39 -2.89
C GLU A 271 4.97 0.62 -1.51
N ALA A 272 4.95 1.88 -1.04
CA ALA A 272 4.25 2.25 0.19
C ALA A 272 2.74 1.98 0.14
N GLY A 273 2.14 2.04 -1.05
CA GLY A 273 0.75 1.68 -1.28
C GLY A 273 0.50 0.19 -1.10
N MET A 274 1.47 -0.66 -1.41
CA MET A 274 1.34 -2.10 -1.22
C MET A 274 1.60 -2.53 0.22
N GLU A 275 2.42 -1.81 0.98
CA GLU A 275 2.49 -1.97 2.43
C GLU A 275 1.16 -1.57 3.11
N ASN A 276 0.55 -0.47 2.64
CA ASN A 276 -0.79 -0.07 3.06
C ASN A 276 -1.83 -1.14 2.72
N CYS A 277 -1.71 -1.78 1.55
CA CYS A 277 -2.55 -2.89 1.13
C CYS A 277 -2.48 -4.05 2.13
N ALA A 278 -1.29 -4.46 2.56
CA ALA A 278 -1.14 -5.51 3.58
C ALA A 278 -1.86 -5.15 4.88
N THR A 279 -1.71 -3.90 5.32
CA THR A 279 -2.38 -3.40 6.53
C THR A 279 -3.90 -3.44 6.38
N TRP A 280 -4.42 -3.03 5.23
CA TRP A 280 -5.84 -3.07 4.92
C TRP A 280 -6.36 -4.52 4.81
N LEU A 281 -5.63 -5.43 4.15
CA LEU A 281 -6.02 -6.84 4.03
C LEU A 281 -6.11 -7.56 5.38
N LYS A 282 -5.28 -7.20 6.36
CA LYS A 282 -5.41 -7.74 7.74
C LYS A 282 -6.78 -7.45 8.35
N THR A 283 -7.44 -6.36 7.97
CA THR A 283 -8.80 -6.05 8.44
C THR A 283 -9.86 -6.90 7.76
N ILE A 284 -9.59 -7.39 6.54
CA ILE A 284 -10.50 -8.23 5.75
C ILE A 284 -10.38 -9.71 6.13
N PHE A 285 -9.17 -10.14 6.47
CA PHE A 285 -8.83 -11.52 6.77
C PHE A 285 -8.30 -11.68 8.21
N PRO A 286 -9.12 -11.45 9.24
CA PRO A 286 -8.69 -11.64 10.61
C PRO A 286 -8.30 -13.11 10.83
N GLY A 287 -7.12 -13.34 11.40
CA GLY A 287 -6.58 -14.68 11.67
C GLY A 287 -5.82 -15.33 10.50
N MET A 288 -5.83 -14.75 9.29
CA MET A 288 -4.97 -15.16 8.19
C MET A 288 -3.65 -14.37 8.22
N ARG A 289 -2.55 -15.02 7.89
CA ARG A 289 -1.28 -14.33 7.72
C ARG A 289 -1.35 -13.46 6.47
N VAL A 290 -0.98 -12.17 6.63
CA VAL A 290 -0.85 -11.21 5.53
C VAL A 290 0.44 -10.44 5.73
N ASP A 291 1.38 -10.63 4.80
CA ASP A 291 2.69 -10.02 4.86
C ASP A 291 2.92 -9.07 3.68
N PHE A 292 3.67 -8.01 3.93
CA PHE A 292 4.22 -7.17 2.88
C PHE A 292 5.65 -7.59 2.60
N ILE A 293 5.96 -7.94 1.35
CA ILE A 293 7.32 -8.23 0.91
C ILE A 293 7.71 -7.18 -0.13
N PRO A 294 8.67 -6.29 0.19
CA PRO A 294 9.10 -5.27 -0.75
C PRO A 294 9.78 -5.90 -1.97
N ALA A 295 9.46 -5.40 -3.16
CA ALA A 295 10.15 -5.78 -4.39
C ALA A 295 11.56 -5.17 -4.44
N GLY A 296 11.73 -4.03 -3.77
CA GLY A 296 12.97 -3.28 -3.71
C GLY A 296 13.28 -2.48 -4.97
N GLU A 297 14.06 -1.44 -4.82
CA GLU A 297 14.50 -0.58 -5.93
C GLU A 297 15.48 -1.33 -6.84
N PRO A 298 15.25 -1.39 -8.17
CA PRO A 298 16.03 -2.22 -9.09
C PRO A 298 17.40 -1.63 -9.42
N TYR A 299 17.67 -0.38 -9.02
CA TYR A 299 18.88 0.34 -9.39
C TYR A 299 19.93 0.34 -8.27
N THR A 300 21.21 0.31 -8.66
CA THR A 300 22.35 0.59 -7.80
C THR A 300 23.12 1.79 -8.35
N GLU A 301 23.72 2.59 -7.48
CA GLU A 301 24.62 3.66 -7.91
C GLU A 301 25.98 3.08 -8.33
N ALA A 302 26.50 3.49 -9.50
CA ALA A 302 27.84 3.09 -9.93
C ALA A 302 28.87 3.60 -8.91
N GLY A 303 29.71 2.72 -8.40
CA GLY A 303 30.73 3.03 -7.42
C GLY A 303 30.37 2.82 -5.95
N THR A 304 29.12 2.51 -5.63
CA THR A 304 28.78 1.96 -4.30
C THR A 304 29.23 0.51 -4.23
N ARG A 305 30.13 0.19 -3.30
CA ARG A 305 30.44 -1.23 -2.96
C ARG A 305 29.22 -1.80 -2.24
N GLU A 306 28.74 -2.95 -2.70
CA GLU A 306 27.72 -3.73 -2.00
C GLU A 306 28.23 -4.21 -0.63
#